data_34bb2f20067db3b90b173bc6dafb7b5d
#
_entry.id   34bb2f20067db3b90b173bc6dafb7b5d
#
_cell.length_a   1.000
_cell.length_b   1.000
_cell.length_c   1.000
_cell.angle_alpha   90.00
_cell.angle_beta   90.00
_cell.angle_gamma   90.00
#
_symmetry.space_group_name_H-M   'P 1'
#
loop_
_entity.id
_entity.type
_entity.pdbx_description
1 polymer ?
#
loop_
_entity_poly.entity_id
_entity_poly.type
_entity_poly.pdbx_seq_one_letter_code
_entity_poly.pdbx_strand_id
1 'polypeptide(L)'
;DDVYCEGITEVSQADIEAAREMGFVIKLLAIAELNSDETGIVVRVHPAMVARTHPLASVRDAFNAVFVQAESAGEMMFYGRGAGGAPTASAVLGDLVAAARNRFNRTRSHRPAPYAALQARPIGEARTCYAVAIDVEDRPGVLATIATMFAENGVSIKTVRQDGQEAGALLNVRTHVATEADLSKTVDALRGLEVVKQIAGVTRVEEADES
;
A
#
# COMPACT_ATOMS: atom_id res chain seq x y z
N ASP A 1 -10.02 9.55 -13.77
CA ASP A 1 -11.12 9.00 -12.95
C ASP A 1 -10.88 7.51 -12.59
N ASP A 2 -9.90 6.84 -13.20
CA ASP A 2 -9.67 5.40 -13.04
C ASP A 2 -8.58 5.07 -11.99
N VAL A 3 -8.02 6.08 -11.33
CA VAL A 3 -7.00 5.92 -10.30
C VAL A 3 -7.56 6.35 -8.96
N TYR A 4 -7.54 5.44 -7.97
CA TYR A 4 -7.86 5.79 -6.60
C TYR A 4 -6.71 6.60 -6.00
N CYS A 5 -7.02 7.73 -5.38
CA CYS A 5 -6.02 8.61 -4.76
C CYS A 5 -6.41 8.98 -3.34
N GLU A 6 -5.50 8.74 -2.40
CA GLU A 6 -5.59 9.17 -1.01
C GLU A 6 -4.29 9.89 -0.62
N GLY A 7 -4.42 11.09 -0.06
CA GLY A 7 -3.26 11.90 0.35
C GLY A 7 -2.73 11.51 1.73
N ILE A 8 -1.68 12.21 2.14
CA ILE A 8 -1.03 11.99 3.44
C ILE A 8 -1.54 12.92 4.55
N THR A 9 -2.57 13.72 4.28
CA THR A 9 -3.07 14.74 5.22
C THR A 9 -3.60 14.13 6.51
N GLU A 10 -4.18 12.93 6.43
CA GLU A 10 -4.73 12.22 7.58
C GLU A 10 -3.69 11.40 8.35
N VAL A 11 -2.46 11.28 7.85
CA VAL A 11 -1.38 10.54 8.52
C VAL A 11 -0.84 11.38 9.67
N SER A 12 -1.06 10.93 10.90
CA SER A 12 -0.61 11.59 12.11
C SER A 12 0.78 11.13 12.55
N GLN A 13 1.39 11.86 13.49
CA GLN A 13 2.62 11.42 14.13
C GLN A 13 2.41 10.12 14.91
N ALA A 14 1.24 9.92 15.52
CA ALA A 14 0.91 8.71 16.26
C ALA A 14 0.87 7.48 15.33
N ASP A 15 0.36 7.62 14.12
CA ASP A 15 0.37 6.53 13.12
C ASP A 15 1.79 6.15 12.72
N ILE A 16 2.68 7.14 12.56
CA ILE A 16 4.10 6.90 12.23
C ILE A 16 4.82 6.18 13.37
N GLU A 17 4.55 6.56 14.61
CA GLU A 17 5.14 5.93 15.79
C GLU A 17 4.62 4.50 15.97
N ALA A 18 3.32 4.28 15.84
CA ALA A 18 2.69 2.96 15.88
C ALA A 18 3.23 2.02 14.79
N ALA A 19 3.31 2.51 13.55
CA ALA A 19 3.93 1.76 12.45
C ALA A 19 5.38 1.37 12.77
N ARG A 20 6.15 2.31 13.33
CA ARG A 20 7.55 2.09 13.71
C ARG A 20 7.70 1.01 14.78
N GLU A 21 6.85 1.00 15.79
CA GLU A 21 6.84 -0.01 16.86
C GLU A 21 6.50 -1.41 16.31
N MET A 22 5.64 -1.47 15.31
CA MET A 22 5.26 -2.71 14.63
C MET A 22 6.29 -3.18 13.60
N GLY A 23 7.41 -2.45 13.39
CA GLY A 23 8.45 -2.82 12.44
C GLY A 23 8.21 -2.34 11.01
N PHE A 24 7.35 -1.35 10.82
CA PHE A 24 7.01 -0.76 9.53
C PHE A 24 7.53 0.67 9.39
N VAL A 25 7.43 1.20 8.17
CA VAL A 25 7.52 2.62 7.83
C VAL A 25 6.31 2.99 6.98
N ILE A 26 5.80 4.22 7.13
CA ILE A 26 4.74 4.71 6.25
C ILE A 26 5.38 5.35 5.03
N LYS A 27 4.91 4.96 3.85
CA LYS A 27 5.30 5.51 2.55
C LYS A 27 4.06 5.86 1.73
N LEU A 28 4.14 6.94 0.96
CA LEU A 28 3.15 7.19 -0.10
C LEU A 28 3.57 6.36 -1.31
N LEU A 29 2.73 5.41 -1.69
CA LEU A 29 2.98 4.50 -2.80
C LEU A 29 2.00 4.76 -3.94
N ALA A 30 2.51 4.66 -5.17
CA ALA A 30 1.69 4.48 -6.36
C ALA A 30 1.84 3.01 -6.78
N ILE A 31 0.72 2.28 -6.80
CA ILE A 31 0.68 0.84 -7.02
C ILE A 31 -0.20 0.56 -8.24
N ALA A 32 0.30 -0.27 -9.13
CA ALA A 32 -0.47 -0.85 -10.22
C ALA A 32 -0.28 -2.37 -10.18
N GLU A 33 -1.38 -3.10 -10.06
CA GLU A 33 -1.36 -4.55 -9.98
C GLU A 33 -2.45 -5.17 -10.85
N LEU A 34 -2.22 -6.38 -11.32
CA LEU A 34 -3.24 -7.16 -11.98
C LEU A 34 -4.30 -7.57 -10.93
N ASN A 35 -5.57 -7.53 -11.34
CA ASN A 35 -6.62 -8.09 -10.50
C ASN A 35 -6.53 -9.63 -10.46
N SER A 36 -7.30 -10.26 -9.58
CA SER A 36 -7.17 -11.71 -9.29
C SER A 36 -7.39 -12.63 -10.50
N ASP A 37 -8.13 -12.19 -11.51
CA ASP A 37 -8.40 -12.94 -12.74
C ASP A 37 -7.54 -12.48 -13.93
N GLU A 38 -6.60 -11.57 -13.69
CA GLU A 38 -5.67 -11.00 -14.70
C GLU A 38 -6.36 -10.33 -15.90
N THR A 39 -7.63 -9.96 -15.75
CA THR A 39 -8.42 -9.33 -16.84
C THR A 39 -8.35 -7.81 -16.82
N GLY A 40 -7.83 -7.22 -15.73
CA GLY A 40 -7.72 -5.79 -15.56
C GLY A 40 -6.59 -5.41 -14.61
N ILE A 41 -6.47 -4.13 -14.39
CA ILE A 41 -5.50 -3.55 -13.46
C ILE A 41 -6.20 -2.69 -12.41
N VAL A 42 -5.74 -2.76 -11.18
CA VAL A 42 -6.11 -1.80 -10.14
C VAL A 42 -4.95 -0.81 -9.97
N VAL A 43 -5.27 0.46 -10.07
CA VAL A 43 -4.27 1.55 -9.91
C VAL A 43 -4.68 2.42 -8.75
N ARG A 44 -3.75 2.59 -7.80
CA ARG A 44 -4.00 3.35 -6.57
C ARG A 44 -2.78 4.14 -6.13
N VAL A 45 -3.02 5.26 -5.47
CA VAL A 45 -2.01 6.08 -4.78
C VAL A 45 -2.50 6.32 -3.36
N HIS A 46 -1.77 5.85 -2.38
CA HIS A 46 -2.16 6.02 -0.97
C HIS A 46 -0.96 5.86 -0.02
N PRO A 47 -1.04 6.38 1.22
CA PRO A 47 -0.10 6.03 2.27
C PRO A 47 -0.27 4.55 2.64
N ALA A 48 0.86 3.85 2.79
CA ALA A 48 0.89 2.44 3.19
C ALA A 48 2.00 2.18 4.20
N MET A 49 1.74 1.23 5.11
CA MET A 49 2.75 0.65 5.98
C MET A 49 3.56 -0.37 5.18
N VAL A 50 4.86 -0.13 5.07
CA VAL A 50 5.81 -0.99 4.35
C VAL A 50 6.74 -1.63 5.38
N ALA A 51 6.86 -2.95 5.36
CA ALA A 51 7.75 -3.68 6.26
C ALA A 51 9.20 -3.18 6.12
N ARG A 52 9.93 -3.04 7.23
CA ARG A 52 11.33 -2.56 7.20
C ARG A 52 12.27 -3.46 6.41
N THR A 53 11.89 -4.71 6.21
CA THR A 53 12.61 -5.68 5.39
C THR A 53 12.39 -5.48 3.90
N HIS A 54 11.30 -4.80 3.52
CA HIS A 54 10.98 -4.53 2.12
C HIS A 54 11.96 -3.49 1.52
N PRO A 55 12.46 -3.67 0.28
CA PRO A 55 13.42 -2.74 -0.34
C PRO A 55 12.96 -1.29 -0.37
N LEU A 56 11.67 -1.02 -0.62
CA LEU A 56 11.11 0.34 -0.64
C LEU A 56 11.20 1.06 0.71
N ALA A 57 11.29 0.35 1.84
CA ALA A 57 11.42 0.96 3.17
C ALA A 57 12.72 1.77 3.33
N SER A 58 13.76 1.41 2.59
CA SER A 58 15.07 2.05 2.63
C SER A 58 15.18 3.34 1.81
N VAL A 59 14.21 3.62 0.94
CA VAL A 59 14.21 4.82 0.07
C VAL A 59 13.98 6.06 0.91
N ARG A 60 14.90 7.03 0.85
CA ARG A 60 14.89 8.26 1.67
C ARG A 60 15.27 9.48 0.85
N ASP A 61 15.03 10.65 1.42
CA ASP A 61 15.41 11.96 0.88
C ASP A 61 14.89 12.20 -0.54
N ALA A 62 15.74 12.67 -1.45
CA ALA A 62 15.40 12.95 -2.83
C ALA A 62 15.52 11.73 -3.77
N PHE A 63 15.61 10.52 -3.20
CA PHE A 63 15.62 9.29 -3.97
C PHE A 63 14.22 8.77 -4.24
N ASN A 64 14.04 8.22 -5.43
CA ASN A 64 12.84 7.50 -5.84
C ASN A 64 13.20 6.07 -6.18
N ALA A 65 12.22 5.20 -6.07
CA ALA A 65 12.35 3.81 -6.50
C ALA A 65 11.08 3.35 -7.21
N VAL A 66 11.27 2.46 -8.17
CA VAL A 66 10.20 1.65 -8.76
C VAL A 66 10.52 0.20 -8.44
N PHE A 67 9.62 -0.45 -7.74
CA PHE A 67 9.71 -1.86 -7.40
C PHE A 67 8.75 -2.63 -8.31
N VAL A 68 9.22 -3.69 -8.91
CA VAL A 68 8.47 -4.50 -9.86
C VAL A 68 8.55 -5.97 -9.43
N GLN A 69 7.41 -6.58 -9.27
CA GLN A 69 7.29 -8.03 -9.11
C GLN A 69 6.82 -8.62 -10.44
N ALA A 70 7.59 -9.52 -11.00
CA ALA A 70 7.28 -10.15 -12.27
C ALA A 70 7.39 -11.67 -12.13
N GLU A 71 6.42 -12.40 -12.69
CA GLU A 71 6.36 -13.87 -12.61
C GLU A 71 7.67 -14.55 -13.01
N SER A 72 8.27 -14.15 -14.13
CA SER A 72 9.48 -14.78 -14.65
C SER A 72 10.77 -14.13 -14.18
N ALA A 73 10.78 -12.82 -13.90
CA ALA A 73 11.99 -12.09 -13.53
C ALA A 73 12.14 -11.91 -12.00
N GLY A 74 11.10 -12.27 -11.23
CA GLY A 74 11.08 -12.07 -9.80
C GLY A 74 11.02 -10.58 -9.42
N GLU A 75 11.61 -10.26 -8.30
CA GLU A 75 11.64 -8.91 -7.74
C GLU A 75 12.77 -8.07 -8.34
N MET A 76 12.44 -6.88 -8.79
CA MET A 76 13.39 -5.92 -9.32
C MET A 76 13.14 -4.54 -8.70
N MET A 77 14.21 -3.80 -8.44
CA MET A 77 14.11 -2.41 -7.97
C MET A 77 14.99 -1.49 -8.80
N PHE A 78 14.40 -0.44 -9.33
CA PHE A 78 15.09 0.68 -9.96
C PHE A 78 15.16 1.83 -8.95
N TYR A 79 16.36 2.26 -8.62
CA TYR A 79 16.60 3.24 -7.57
C TYR A 79 17.50 4.35 -8.06
N GLY A 80 17.15 5.61 -7.81
CA GLY A 80 17.93 6.75 -8.25
C GLY A 80 17.40 8.07 -7.73
N ARG A 81 18.16 9.14 -7.99
CA ARG A 81 17.70 10.49 -7.68
C ARG A 81 16.61 10.93 -8.65
N GLY A 82 15.44 11.28 -8.11
CA GLY A 82 14.31 11.80 -8.91
C GLY A 82 14.42 13.30 -9.17
N ALA A 83 15.17 14.03 -8.34
CA ALA A 83 15.31 15.48 -8.44
C ALA A 83 16.78 15.91 -8.31
N GLY A 84 17.09 17.09 -8.83
CA GLY A 84 18.41 17.72 -8.79
C GLY A 84 18.89 18.14 -10.17
N GLY A 85 19.62 19.28 -10.27
CA GLY A 85 20.07 19.82 -11.55
C GLY A 85 20.94 18.85 -12.36
N ALA A 86 21.94 18.25 -11.72
CA ALA A 86 22.84 17.32 -12.40
C ALA A 86 22.15 16.01 -12.85
N PRO A 87 21.36 15.30 -12.03
CA PRO A 87 20.61 14.12 -12.48
C PRO A 87 19.65 14.43 -13.63
N THR A 88 18.90 15.53 -13.55
CA THR A 88 17.96 15.94 -14.60
C THR A 88 18.69 16.29 -15.90
N ALA A 89 19.76 17.06 -15.82
CA ALA A 89 20.57 17.39 -16.98
C ALA A 89 21.17 16.14 -17.64
N SER A 90 21.65 15.18 -16.87
CA SER A 90 22.17 13.90 -17.36
C SER A 90 21.11 13.10 -18.12
N ALA A 91 19.88 13.03 -17.59
CA ALA A 91 18.77 12.34 -18.24
C ALA A 91 18.41 13.01 -19.58
N VAL A 92 18.22 14.33 -19.58
CA VAL A 92 17.90 15.09 -20.80
C VAL A 92 18.99 14.95 -21.86
N LEU A 93 20.27 15.04 -21.48
CA LEU A 93 21.39 14.86 -22.42
C LEU A 93 21.46 13.41 -22.93
N GLY A 94 21.18 12.43 -22.11
CA GLY A 94 21.11 11.01 -22.51
C GLY A 94 20.07 10.81 -23.63
N ASP A 95 18.87 11.33 -23.44
CA ASP A 95 17.79 11.24 -24.41
C ASP A 95 18.12 12.02 -25.71
N LEU A 96 18.72 13.21 -25.59
CA LEU A 96 19.14 13.99 -26.72
C LEU A 96 20.18 13.23 -27.57
N VAL A 97 21.18 12.64 -26.94
CA VAL A 97 22.20 11.83 -27.63
C VAL A 97 21.57 10.59 -28.28
N ALA A 98 20.65 9.91 -27.60
CA ALA A 98 19.94 8.76 -28.16
C ALA A 98 19.12 9.17 -29.41
N ALA A 99 18.38 10.26 -29.33
CA ALA A 99 17.61 10.80 -30.45
C ALA A 99 18.52 11.19 -31.63
N ALA A 100 19.64 11.86 -31.37
CA ALA A 100 20.62 12.24 -32.41
C ALA A 100 21.22 11.01 -33.09
N ARG A 101 21.60 9.97 -32.32
CA ARG A 101 22.11 8.70 -32.88
C ARG A 101 21.08 8.02 -33.76
N ASN A 102 19.83 7.92 -33.30
CA ASN A 102 18.76 7.31 -34.08
C ASN A 102 18.54 8.06 -35.41
N ARG A 103 18.55 9.41 -35.38
CA ARG A 103 18.43 10.24 -36.57
C ARG A 103 19.61 10.04 -37.53
N PHE A 104 20.83 10.04 -36.99
CA PHE A 104 22.05 9.88 -37.83
C PHE A 104 22.09 8.49 -38.49
N ASN A 105 21.79 7.44 -37.73
CA ASN A 105 21.79 6.06 -38.19
C ASN A 105 20.53 5.70 -38.99
N ARG A 106 19.59 6.62 -39.16
CA ARG A 106 18.27 6.39 -39.79
C ARG A 106 17.52 5.23 -39.15
N THR A 107 17.78 4.96 -37.87
CA THR A 107 17.06 3.97 -37.09
C THR A 107 15.84 4.60 -36.43
N ARG A 108 14.77 3.83 -36.31
CA ARG A 108 13.63 4.23 -35.48
C ARG A 108 13.82 3.68 -34.06
N SER A 109 13.38 4.41 -33.08
CA SER A 109 13.21 3.87 -31.73
C SER A 109 12.37 2.58 -31.79
N HIS A 110 12.53 1.72 -30.81
CA HIS A 110 11.69 0.52 -30.69
C HIS A 110 10.22 0.93 -30.85
N ARG A 111 9.50 0.19 -31.68
CA ARG A 111 8.04 0.36 -31.70
C ARG A 111 7.53 0.00 -30.30
N PRO A 112 6.55 0.75 -29.78
CA PRO A 112 5.90 0.33 -28.57
C PRO A 112 5.50 -1.15 -28.71
N ALA A 113 5.85 -1.98 -27.73
CA ALA A 113 5.31 -3.33 -27.68
C ALA A 113 3.78 -3.23 -27.66
N PRO A 114 3.04 -4.18 -28.25
CA PRO A 114 1.61 -4.22 -28.06
C PRO A 114 1.35 -4.39 -26.55
N TYR A 115 0.84 -3.33 -25.92
CA TYR A 115 0.41 -3.41 -24.54
C TYR A 115 -0.89 -4.23 -24.50
N ALA A 116 -1.05 -5.02 -23.45
CA ALA A 116 -2.33 -5.63 -23.16
C ALA A 116 -3.38 -4.51 -22.99
N ALA A 117 -4.53 -4.66 -23.63
CA ALA A 117 -5.66 -3.73 -23.49
C ALA A 117 -6.45 -4.04 -22.20
N LEU A 118 -5.74 -3.95 -21.05
CA LEU A 118 -6.36 -4.18 -19.75
C LEU A 118 -7.19 -2.96 -19.34
N GLN A 119 -8.34 -3.22 -18.75
CA GLN A 119 -9.20 -2.16 -18.23
C GLN A 119 -8.82 -1.84 -16.77
N ALA A 120 -8.93 -0.55 -16.41
CA ALA A 120 -8.86 -0.16 -15.01
C ALA A 120 -10.06 -0.73 -14.25
N ARG A 121 -9.79 -1.32 -13.08
CA ARG A 121 -10.78 -1.94 -12.21
C ARG A 121 -10.98 -1.10 -10.95
N PRO A 122 -12.17 -1.17 -10.32
CA PRO A 122 -12.45 -0.44 -9.09
C PRO A 122 -11.48 -0.81 -7.97
N ILE A 123 -11.18 0.15 -7.08
CA ILE A 123 -10.33 -0.07 -5.91
C ILE A 123 -10.82 -1.22 -5.03
N GLY A 124 -12.13 -1.47 -4.96
CA GLY A 124 -12.70 -2.57 -4.19
C GLY A 124 -12.19 -3.96 -4.56
N GLU A 125 -11.64 -4.13 -5.78
CA GLU A 125 -11.02 -5.37 -6.24
C GLU A 125 -9.54 -5.49 -5.84
N ALA A 126 -8.91 -4.43 -5.35
CA ALA A 126 -7.52 -4.47 -4.87
C ALA A 126 -7.39 -5.47 -3.73
N ARG A 127 -6.30 -6.22 -3.73
CA ARG A 127 -5.96 -7.12 -2.63
C ARG A 127 -4.93 -6.45 -1.73
N THR A 128 -5.25 -6.29 -0.47
CA THR A 128 -4.38 -5.61 0.50
C THR A 128 -4.60 -6.16 1.91
N CYS A 129 -3.80 -5.71 2.85
CA CYS A 129 -3.99 -5.93 4.27
C CYS A 129 -4.29 -4.60 4.96
N TYR A 130 -5.02 -4.64 6.07
CA TYR A 130 -5.20 -3.47 6.93
C TYR A 130 -4.47 -3.63 8.26
N ALA A 131 -3.93 -2.53 8.75
CA ALA A 131 -3.66 -2.28 10.16
C ALA A 131 -4.74 -1.35 10.67
N VAL A 132 -5.55 -1.83 11.62
CA VAL A 132 -6.68 -1.08 12.19
C VAL A 132 -6.41 -0.86 13.66
N ALA A 133 -6.35 0.40 14.08
CA ALA A 133 -6.26 0.81 15.47
C ALA A 133 -7.67 1.12 15.99
N ILE A 134 -8.15 0.38 16.97
CA ILE A 134 -9.52 0.42 17.49
C ILE A 134 -9.47 0.77 18.96
N ASP A 135 -10.03 1.92 19.34
CA ASP A 135 -10.25 2.27 20.75
C ASP A 135 -11.54 1.61 21.23
N VAL A 136 -11.45 0.78 22.24
CA VAL A 136 -12.54 -0.05 22.75
C VAL A 136 -12.71 0.06 24.26
N GLU A 137 -13.85 -0.40 24.75
CA GLU A 137 -14.02 -0.64 26.18
C GLU A 137 -13.10 -1.77 26.65
N ASP A 138 -12.50 -1.61 27.84
CA ASP A 138 -11.70 -2.68 28.46
C ASP A 138 -12.58 -3.54 29.36
N ARG A 139 -13.25 -4.52 28.74
CA ARG A 139 -14.10 -5.48 29.44
C ARG A 139 -14.10 -6.85 28.76
N PRO A 140 -14.40 -7.91 29.52
CA PRO A 140 -14.48 -9.26 28.95
C PRO A 140 -15.44 -9.35 27.77
N GLY A 141 -15.05 -10.09 26.72
CA GLY A 141 -15.86 -10.33 25.53
C GLY A 141 -15.65 -9.34 24.39
N VAL A 142 -15.07 -8.15 24.62
CA VAL A 142 -14.85 -7.15 23.56
C VAL A 142 -14.02 -7.70 22.42
N LEU A 143 -12.89 -8.34 22.70
CA LEU A 143 -12.05 -8.94 21.67
C LEU A 143 -12.80 -10.01 20.86
N ALA A 144 -13.66 -10.80 21.50
CA ALA A 144 -14.46 -11.80 20.80
C ALA A 144 -15.48 -11.15 19.86
N THR A 145 -16.13 -10.07 20.29
CA THR A 145 -17.05 -9.29 19.43
C THR A 145 -16.34 -8.73 18.20
N ILE A 146 -15.17 -8.12 18.41
CA ILE A 146 -14.35 -7.60 17.30
C ILE A 146 -13.94 -8.71 16.33
N ALA A 147 -13.42 -9.83 16.86
CA ALA A 147 -13.01 -10.96 16.02
C ALA A 147 -14.16 -11.58 15.23
N THR A 148 -15.36 -11.66 15.83
CA THR A 148 -16.58 -12.12 15.15
C THR A 148 -16.93 -11.20 13.96
N MET A 149 -16.84 -9.88 14.15
CA MET A 149 -17.13 -8.91 13.09
C MET A 149 -16.19 -9.06 11.88
N PHE A 150 -14.89 -9.30 12.12
CA PHE A 150 -13.95 -9.62 11.04
C PHE A 150 -14.35 -10.92 10.33
N ALA A 151 -14.66 -11.97 11.07
CA ALA A 151 -15.05 -13.28 10.51
C ALA A 151 -16.34 -13.21 9.68
N GLU A 152 -17.36 -12.50 10.15
CA GLU A 152 -18.65 -12.34 9.46
C GLU A 152 -18.51 -11.59 8.13
N ASN A 153 -17.49 -10.74 8.00
CA ASN A 153 -17.17 -10.04 6.75
C ASN A 153 -16.10 -10.78 5.90
N GLY A 154 -15.73 -12.01 6.27
CA GLY A 154 -14.79 -12.82 5.50
C GLY A 154 -13.32 -12.38 5.61
N VAL A 155 -13.01 -11.52 6.57
CA VAL A 155 -11.65 -11.02 6.79
C VAL A 155 -10.96 -11.80 7.89
N SER A 156 -9.81 -12.38 7.59
CA SER A 156 -9.00 -13.12 8.56
C SER A 156 -8.03 -12.19 9.30
N ILE A 157 -7.95 -12.35 10.61
CA ILE A 157 -7.00 -11.61 11.44
C ILE A 157 -5.65 -12.32 11.46
N LYS A 158 -4.57 -11.61 11.13
CA LYS A 158 -3.19 -12.10 11.19
C LYS A 158 -2.59 -11.91 12.59
N THR A 159 -2.75 -10.73 13.17
CA THR A 159 -2.25 -10.42 14.53
C THR A 159 -3.19 -9.45 15.25
N VAL A 160 -3.26 -9.59 16.57
CA VAL A 160 -3.90 -8.63 17.47
C VAL A 160 -2.93 -8.29 18.59
N ARG A 161 -2.78 -7.00 18.85
CA ARG A 161 -2.08 -6.50 20.04
C ARG A 161 -3.03 -5.58 20.79
N GLN A 162 -3.11 -5.78 22.11
CA GLN A 162 -3.88 -4.93 22.99
C GLN A 162 -2.95 -4.15 23.89
N ASP A 163 -3.09 -2.83 23.87
CA ASP A 163 -2.39 -1.93 24.75
C ASP A 163 -3.42 -1.29 25.71
N GLY A 164 -3.24 -1.48 27.02
CA GLY A 164 -4.12 -0.90 28.04
C GLY A 164 -3.96 0.62 28.09
N GLN A 165 -5.07 1.33 28.26
CA GLN A 165 -5.13 2.78 28.48
C GLN A 165 -5.89 3.07 29.78
N GLU A 166 -5.74 4.31 30.34
CA GLU A 166 -6.40 4.67 31.61
C GLU A 166 -7.93 4.54 31.59
N ALA A 167 -8.57 4.62 30.42
CA ALA A 167 -10.02 4.58 30.24
C ALA A 167 -10.50 3.63 29.16
N GLY A 168 -9.74 2.54 28.86
CA GLY A 168 -10.11 1.57 27.84
C GLY A 168 -8.91 0.75 27.36
N ALA A 169 -9.00 0.24 26.14
CA ALA A 169 -7.90 -0.47 25.51
C ALA A 169 -7.79 -0.08 24.03
N LEU A 170 -6.57 0.04 23.53
CA LEU A 170 -6.30 0.18 22.12
C LEU A 170 -5.98 -1.21 21.54
N LEU A 171 -6.80 -1.67 20.60
CA LEU A 171 -6.57 -2.89 19.84
C LEU A 171 -5.93 -2.53 18.50
N ASN A 172 -4.72 -2.99 18.30
CA ASN A 172 -4.04 -2.92 17.00
C ASN A 172 -4.23 -4.26 16.28
N VAL A 173 -5.10 -4.29 15.28
CA VAL A 173 -5.45 -5.48 14.50
C VAL A 173 -4.80 -5.40 13.14
N ARG A 174 -4.06 -6.43 12.74
CA ARG A 174 -3.56 -6.58 11.37
C ARG A 174 -4.25 -7.78 10.73
N THR A 175 -4.74 -7.60 9.50
CA THR A 175 -5.46 -8.62 8.76
C THR A 175 -4.52 -9.44 7.87
N HIS A 176 -4.96 -10.60 7.43
CA HIS A 176 -4.47 -11.23 6.22
C HIS A 176 -4.95 -10.46 4.98
N VAL A 177 -4.44 -10.82 3.80
CA VAL A 177 -4.86 -10.24 2.52
C VAL A 177 -6.33 -10.56 2.28
N ALA A 178 -7.10 -9.51 1.98
CA ALA A 178 -8.50 -9.59 1.58
C ALA A 178 -8.77 -8.55 0.48
N THR A 179 -9.99 -8.50 -0.05
CA THR A 179 -10.35 -7.44 -0.99
C THR A 179 -10.54 -6.11 -0.23
N GLU A 180 -10.21 -5.01 -0.87
CA GLU A 180 -10.44 -3.67 -0.29
C GLU A 180 -11.93 -3.47 0.06
N ALA A 181 -12.84 -4.04 -0.74
CA ALA A 181 -14.28 -3.99 -0.47
C ALA A 181 -14.65 -4.69 0.85
N ASP A 182 -14.12 -5.88 1.12
CA ASP A 182 -14.39 -6.62 2.36
C ASP A 182 -13.76 -5.93 3.57
N LEU A 183 -12.53 -5.42 3.41
CA LEU A 183 -11.82 -4.69 4.46
C LEU A 183 -12.56 -3.39 4.83
N SER A 184 -12.97 -2.60 3.84
CA SER A 184 -13.72 -1.36 4.05
C SER A 184 -15.06 -1.63 4.73
N LYS A 185 -15.80 -2.63 4.26
CA LYS A 185 -17.06 -3.07 4.88
C LYS A 185 -16.87 -3.51 6.33
N THR A 186 -15.77 -4.21 6.64
CA THR A 186 -15.45 -4.62 8.01
C THR A 186 -15.23 -3.41 8.91
N VAL A 187 -14.45 -2.43 8.44
CA VAL A 187 -14.19 -1.20 9.21
C VAL A 187 -15.49 -0.42 9.47
N ASP A 188 -16.38 -0.34 8.48
CA ASP A 188 -17.66 0.33 8.65
C ASP A 188 -18.57 -0.40 9.64
N ALA A 189 -18.57 -1.73 9.62
CA ALA A 189 -19.31 -2.54 10.58
C ALA A 189 -18.74 -2.40 12.00
N LEU A 190 -17.42 -2.33 12.16
CA LEU A 190 -16.77 -2.09 13.46
C LEU A 190 -17.18 -0.75 14.08
N ARG A 191 -17.32 0.31 13.27
CA ARG A 191 -17.79 1.63 13.74
C ARG A 191 -19.20 1.59 14.34
N GLY A 192 -20.02 0.63 13.95
CA GLY A 192 -21.38 0.44 14.46
C GLY A 192 -21.47 -0.32 15.78
N LEU A 193 -20.38 -0.89 16.30
CA LEU A 193 -20.39 -1.68 17.52
C LEU A 193 -20.38 -0.78 18.76
N GLU A 194 -21.27 -1.05 19.74
CA GLU A 194 -21.31 -0.32 21.01
C GLU A 194 -20.01 -0.38 21.81
N VAL A 195 -19.26 -1.47 21.65
CA VAL A 195 -17.97 -1.68 22.36
C VAL A 195 -16.82 -0.90 21.74
N VAL A 196 -16.99 -0.35 20.54
CA VAL A 196 -16.01 0.47 19.83
C VAL A 196 -16.29 1.95 20.11
N LYS A 197 -15.34 2.63 20.74
CA LYS A 197 -15.42 4.05 21.00
C LYS A 197 -15.12 4.84 19.73
N GLN A 198 -14.05 4.44 19.05
CA GLN A 198 -13.64 5.01 17.76
C GLN A 198 -12.68 4.08 17.03
N ILE A 199 -12.62 4.24 15.71
CA ILE A 199 -11.51 3.73 14.90
C ILE A 199 -10.45 4.83 14.89
N ALA A 200 -9.35 4.59 15.62
CA ALA A 200 -8.28 5.56 15.79
C ALA A 200 -7.41 5.71 14.53
N GLY A 201 -7.33 4.66 13.72
CA GLY A 201 -6.59 4.69 12.46
C GLY A 201 -6.86 3.46 11.61
N VAL A 202 -6.80 3.63 10.29
CA VAL A 202 -6.84 2.55 9.31
C VAL A 202 -5.74 2.82 8.29
N THR A 203 -4.81 1.89 8.17
CA THR A 203 -3.69 2.02 7.22
C THR A 203 -3.54 0.73 6.43
N ARG A 204 -3.35 0.84 5.13
CA ARG A 204 -3.03 -0.31 4.27
C ARG A 204 -1.61 -0.78 4.56
N VAL A 205 -1.40 -2.08 4.48
CA VAL A 205 -0.11 -2.71 4.72
C VAL A 205 0.33 -3.43 3.46
N GLU A 206 1.46 -3.00 2.92
CA GLU A 206 2.11 -3.67 1.80
C GLU A 206 3.22 -4.57 2.36
N GLU A 207 2.97 -5.87 2.33
CA GLU A 207 3.93 -6.92 2.67
C GLU A 207 4.39 -7.57 1.37
N ALA A 208 5.66 -7.98 1.31
CA ALA A 208 6.09 -8.91 0.27
C ALA A 208 5.30 -10.21 0.46
N ASP A 209 4.78 -10.77 -0.62
CA ASP A 209 4.10 -12.06 -0.56
C ASP A 209 5.01 -13.08 0.14
N GLU A 210 4.55 -13.63 1.27
CA GLU A 210 5.15 -14.81 1.88
C GLU A 210 4.82 -15.99 0.95
N SER A 211 5.64 -16.17 -0.11
CA SER A 211 5.60 -17.32 -1.00
C SER A 211 6.15 -18.56 -0.32
#